data_cf9d0b1271ed3f3f47cabba4e9812b5f
#
_entry.id   cf9d0b1271ed3f3f47cabba4e9812b5f
#
_cell.length_a   1.000
_cell.length_b   1.000
_cell.length_c   1.000
_cell.angle_alpha   90.00
_cell.angle_beta   90.00
_cell.angle_gamma   90.00
#
_symmetry.space_group_name_H-M   'P 1'
#
loop_
_entity.id
_entity.type
_entity.pdbx_description
1 polymer ?
#
loop_
_entity_poly.entity_id
_entity_poly.type
_entity_poly.pdbx_seq_one_letter_code
_entity_poly.pdbx_strand_id
1 'polypeptide(L)'
;LELQLLSPILKQLRDEFPMLLPVLRLVPFDSLENLLEDGDVQVMFTFQESAPKRAVYRELAQRPIVCICSEDHPLAAYDHLTIPQLREGDRFAAYPPHSAPPSLLAVQSQVITGRSPDQLCFCEGLETLYTLIESGFAFAVIADLPQLHIPGIQTIPLPEFSPLSYGISYRMGEANPVLRRFCAHMEAFFQTHSKVFPPDAPSPL
;
A
#
# COMPACT_ATOMS: atom_id res chain seq x y z
N LEU A 1 5.93 7.47 4.95
CA LEU A 1 4.81 6.84 5.67
C LEU A 1 5.03 5.33 5.84
N GLU A 2 5.29 4.56 4.78
CA GLU A 2 5.57 3.11 4.87
C GLU A 2 6.79 2.79 5.77
N LEU A 3 7.80 3.64 5.79
CA LEU A 3 8.97 3.47 6.66
C LEU A 3 8.65 3.47 8.16
N GLN A 4 7.53 4.05 8.57
CA GLN A 4 7.12 4.05 9.98
C GLN A 4 6.79 2.64 10.48
N LEU A 5 6.36 1.73 9.58
CA LEU A 5 6.15 0.31 9.87
C LEU A 5 7.44 -0.38 10.35
N LEU A 6 8.59 0.09 9.90
CA LEU A 6 9.88 -0.50 10.21
C LEU A 6 10.41 -0.15 11.60
N SER A 7 9.97 0.97 12.17
CA SER A 7 10.50 1.46 13.46
C SER A 7 10.50 0.42 14.58
N PRO A 8 9.37 -0.27 14.89
CA PRO A 8 9.35 -1.28 15.95
C PRO A 8 10.21 -2.51 15.62
N ILE A 9 10.28 -2.87 14.34
CA ILE A 9 11.06 -4.03 13.87
C ILE A 9 12.56 -3.76 13.96
N LEU A 10 12.97 -2.57 13.53
CA LEU A 10 14.38 -2.15 13.59
C LEU A 10 14.87 -2.03 15.03
N LYS A 11 14.01 -1.64 15.99
CA LYS A 11 14.37 -1.67 17.42
C LYS A 11 14.71 -3.09 17.88
N GLN A 12 13.89 -4.07 17.55
CA GLN A 12 14.12 -5.47 17.93
C GLN A 12 15.41 -5.99 17.26
N LEU A 13 15.61 -5.71 15.97
CA LEU A 13 16.81 -6.13 15.26
C LEU A 13 18.08 -5.48 15.81
N ARG A 14 18.05 -4.22 16.24
CA ARG A 14 19.17 -3.54 16.87
C ARG A 14 19.59 -4.26 18.16
N ASP A 15 18.63 -4.69 18.97
CA ASP A 15 18.89 -5.34 20.23
C ASP A 15 19.44 -6.78 20.03
N GLU A 16 19.01 -7.47 18.97
CA GLU A 16 19.51 -8.80 18.60
C GLU A 16 20.85 -8.75 17.83
N PHE A 17 21.06 -7.72 17.04
CA PHE A 17 22.24 -7.53 16.19
C PHE A 17 22.87 -6.14 16.39
N PRO A 18 23.62 -5.90 17.47
CA PRO A 18 24.13 -4.57 17.80
C PRO A 18 25.05 -3.92 16.74
N MET A 19 25.66 -4.74 15.88
CA MET A 19 26.52 -4.27 14.76
C MET A 19 25.75 -4.04 13.45
N LEU A 20 24.43 -4.25 13.42
CA LEU A 20 23.64 -4.04 12.22
C LEU A 20 23.54 -2.55 11.90
N LEU A 21 23.87 -2.21 10.66
CA LEU A 21 23.65 -0.89 10.08
C LEU A 21 22.61 -1.03 8.94
N PRO A 22 21.33 -0.78 9.21
CA PRO A 22 20.29 -0.91 8.19
C PRO A 22 20.38 0.22 7.16
N VAL A 23 20.23 -0.11 5.89
CA VAL A 23 20.07 0.86 4.80
C VAL A 23 18.62 0.82 4.34
N LEU A 24 17.92 1.94 4.49
CA LEU A 24 16.54 2.09 4.05
C LEU A 24 16.49 2.89 2.75
N ARG A 25 15.78 2.36 1.76
CA ARG A 25 15.60 3.03 0.47
C ARG A 25 14.13 3.19 0.15
N LEU A 26 13.73 4.41 -0.21
CA LEU A 26 12.48 4.68 -0.91
C LEU A 26 12.83 4.80 -2.39
N VAL A 27 12.27 3.93 -3.19
CA VAL A 27 12.57 3.86 -4.62
C VAL A 27 11.27 3.79 -5.41
N PRO A 28 11.25 4.27 -6.66
CA PRO A 28 10.11 4.10 -7.54
C PRO A 28 9.77 2.61 -7.70
N PHE A 29 8.48 2.33 -7.83
CA PHE A 29 7.94 0.97 -7.84
C PHE A 29 8.52 0.10 -8.96
N ASP A 30 8.75 0.68 -10.14
CA ASP A 30 9.33 0.05 -11.32
C ASP A 30 10.82 -0.34 -11.18
N SER A 31 11.52 0.26 -10.23
CA SER A 31 12.93 0.00 -9.98
C SER A 31 13.18 -1.12 -8.96
N LEU A 32 12.16 -1.52 -8.21
CA LEU A 32 12.28 -2.45 -7.08
C LEU A 32 12.76 -3.84 -7.48
N GLU A 33 12.26 -4.37 -8.60
CA GLU A 33 12.62 -5.72 -9.07
C GLU A 33 14.12 -5.84 -9.34
N ASN A 34 14.69 -4.89 -10.08
CA ASN A 34 16.11 -4.88 -10.42
C ASN A 34 16.99 -4.79 -9.16
N LEU A 35 16.64 -3.90 -8.21
CA LEU A 35 17.41 -3.74 -6.97
C LEU A 35 17.45 -5.02 -6.12
N LEU A 36 16.37 -5.79 -6.13
CA LEU A 36 16.33 -7.06 -5.43
C LEU A 36 17.12 -8.14 -6.17
N GLU A 37 17.03 -8.24 -7.49
CA GLU A 37 17.76 -9.21 -8.31
C GLU A 37 19.27 -8.96 -8.26
N ASP A 38 19.70 -7.72 -8.33
CA ASP A 38 21.11 -7.31 -8.26
C ASP A 38 21.69 -7.45 -6.83
N GLY A 39 20.85 -7.59 -5.82
CA GLY A 39 21.22 -7.72 -4.41
C GLY A 39 21.53 -6.41 -3.72
N ASP A 40 21.19 -5.29 -4.34
CA ASP A 40 21.31 -3.95 -3.76
C ASP A 40 20.37 -3.75 -2.56
N VAL A 41 19.25 -4.48 -2.54
CA VAL A 41 18.37 -4.63 -1.39
C VAL A 41 18.19 -6.11 -1.07
N GLN A 42 18.04 -6.47 0.21
CA GLN A 42 17.83 -7.84 0.67
C GLN A 42 16.37 -8.20 0.78
N VAL A 43 15.52 -7.21 1.01
CA VAL A 43 14.07 -7.37 1.18
C VAL A 43 13.37 -6.11 0.71
N MET A 44 12.19 -6.28 0.11
CA MET A 44 11.32 -5.21 -0.33
C MET A 44 9.88 -5.48 0.10
N PHE A 45 9.12 -4.42 0.37
CA PHE A 45 7.67 -4.51 0.48
C PHE A 45 7.03 -4.49 -0.91
N THR A 46 6.01 -5.32 -1.10
CA THR A 46 5.32 -5.40 -2.39
C THR A 46 3.96 -6.07 -2.24
N PHE A 47 3.14 -5.98 -3.27
CA PHE A 47 1.95 -6.80 -3.42
C PHE A 47 2.28 -8.08 -4.18
N GLN A 48 1.54 -9.17 -3.90
CA GLN A 48 1.80 -10.48 -4.50
C GLN A 48 1.86 -10.44 -6.04
N GLU A 49 0.93 -9.74 -6.66
CA GLU A 49 0.84 -9.63 -8.11
C GLU A 49 1.96 -8.79 -8.75
N SER A 50 2.70 -8.04 -7.95
CA SER A 50 3.88 -7.26 -8.36
C SER A 50 5.19 -7.84 -7.82
N ALA A 51 5.14 -9.00 -7.15
CA ALA A 51 6.32 -9.64 -6.63
C ALA A 51 7.20 -10.19 -7.78
N PRO A 52 8.54 -10.00 -7.71
CA PRO A 52 9.44 -10.53 -8.73
C PRO A 52 9.32 -12.06 -8.86
N LYS A 53 9.27 -12.57 -10.08
CA LYS A 53 9.06 -14.02 -10.35
C LYS A 53 10.14 -14.92 -9.75
N ARG A 54 11.35 -14.40 -9.55
CA ARG A 54 12.51 -15.13 -9.00
C ARG A 54 12.74 -14.87 -7.51
N ALA A 55 11.81 -14.17 -6.86
CA ALA A 55 11.85 -13.90 -5.44
C ALA A 55 10.94 -14.86 -4.66
N VAL A 56 11.21 -15.00 -3.37
CA VAL A 56 10.28 -15.59 -2.42
C VAL A 56 9.36 -14.48 -1.96
N TYR A 57 8.06 -14.66 -2.13
CA TYR A 57 7.05 -13.78 -1.59
C TYR A 57 6.47 -14.36 -0.29
N ARG A 58 6.29 -13.50 0.71
CA ARG A 58 5.59 -13.83 1.96
C ARG A 58 4.49 -12.82 2.22
N GLU A 59 3.27 -13.28 2.24
CA GLU A 59 2.14 -12.47 2.63
C GLU A 59 2.23 -12.07 4.11
N LEU A 60 1.97 -10.80 4.38
CA LEU A 60 1.85 -10.25 5.73
C LEU A 60 0.40 -9.93 6.08
N ALA A 61 -0.39 -9.46 5.12
CA ALA A 61 -1.80 -9.14 5.31
C ALA A 61 -2.56 -9.06 3.98
N GLN A 62 -3.86 -9.30 4.05
CA GLN A 62 -4.81 -8.93 2.99
C GLN A 62 -5.25 -7.48 3.22
N ARG A 63 -5.14 -6.64 2.17
CA ARG A 63 -5.39 -5.21 2.26
C ARG A 63 -6.56 -4.80 1.38
N PRO A 64 -7.67 -4.30 1.94
CA PRO A 64 -8.81 -3.87 1.15
C PRO A 64 -8.46 -2.70 0.25
N ILE A 65 -9.15 -2.59 -0.87
CA ILE A 65 -9.13 -1.40 -1.70
C ILE A 65 -10.11 -0.39 -1.10
N VAL A 66 -9.64 0.84 -0.93
CA VAL A 66 -10.39 1.91 -0.27
C VAL A 66 -10.28 3.22 -1.06
N CYS A 67 -11.29 4.06 -0.89
CA CYS A 67 -11.20 5.47 -1.26
C CYS A 67 -10.64 6.25 -0.07
N ILE A 68 -9.73 7.19 -0.33
CA ILE A 68 -9.29 8.19 0.65
C ILE A 68 -9.62 9.59 0.15
N CYS A 69 -10.12 10.43 1.05
CA CYS A 69 -10.45 11.82 0.78
C CYS A 69 -10.31 12.66 2.06
N SER A 70 -10.30 13.98 1.94
CA SER A 70 -10.36 14.84 3.13
C SER A 70 -11.70 14.65 3.88
N GLU A 71 -11.72 14.96 5.17
CA GLU A 71 -12.95 14.87 5.99
C GLU A 71 -14.07 15.76 5.46
N ASP A 72 -13.74 16.88 4.84
CA ASP A 72 -14.69 17.84 4.26
C ASP A 72 -15.14 17.48 2.84
N HIS A 73 -14.60 16.40 2.26
CA HIS A 73 -14.95 16.00 0.90
C HIS A 73 -16.36 15.39 0.86
N PRO A 74 -17.18 15.65 -0.19
CA PRO A 74 -18.54 15.07 -0.29
C PRO A 74 -18.58 13.54 -0.18
N LEU A 75 -17.54 12.83 -0.64
CA LEU A 75 -17.43 11.38 -0.53
C LEU A 75 -17.28 10.90 0.93
N ALA A 76 -16.83 11.74 1.85
CA ALA A 76 -16.66 11.39 3.26
C ALA A 76 -17.98 11.07 3.98
N ALA A 77 -19.13 11.46 3.39
CA ALA A 77 -20.45 11.19 3.94
C ALA A 77 -20.94 9.75 3.72
N TYR A 78 -20.22 8.94 2.95
CA TYR A 78 -20.62 7.56 2.64
C TYR A 78 -19.92 6.55 3.53
N ASP A 79 -20.63 5.50 3.96
CA ASP A 79 -20.07 4.37 4.70
C ASP A 79 -19.28 3.40 3.79
N HIS A 80 -19.63 3.35 2.52
CA HIS A 80 -18.95 2.60 1.45
C HIS A 80 -19.19 3.29 0.11
N LEU A 81 -18.35 3.04 -0.86
CA LEU A 81 -18.43 3.63 -2.19
C LEU A 81 -18.42 2.59 -3.29
N THR A 82 -19.01 2.95 -4.41
CA THR A 82 -19.06 2.20 -5.67
C THR A 82 -18.39 3.01 -6.79
N ILE A 83 -18.01 2.36 -7.89
CA ILE A 83 -17.42 3.04 -9.05
C ILE A 83 -18.30 4.19 -9.59
N PRO A 84 -19.64 4.04 -9.75
CA PRO A 84 -20.49 5.17 -10.17
C PRO A 84 -20.36 6.40 -9.26
N GLN A 85 -20.38 6.22 -7.94
CA GLN A 85 -20.22 7.33 -6.98
C GLN A 85 -18.84 7.99 -7.07
N LEU A 86 -17.79 7.19 -7.23
CA LEU A 86 -16.43 7.70 -7.43
C LEU A 86 -16.31 8.52 -8.73
N ARG A 87 -17.02 8.15 -9.79
CA ARG A 87 -17.03 8.89 -11.06
C ARG A 87 -17.69 10.27 -10.95
N GLU A 88 -18.60 10.46 -10.02
CA GLU A 88 -19.25 11.74 -9.76
C GLU A 88 -18.38 12.69 -8.91
N GLY A 89 -17.34 12.17 -8.27
CA GLY A 89 -16.40 12.97 -7.48
C GLY A 89 -15.57 13.92 -8.34
N ASP A 90 -14.99 14.93 -7.71
CA ASP A 90 -14.19 15.99 -8.33
C ASP A 90 -12.92 15.49 -9.03
N ARG A 91 -11.75 15.89 -8.51
CA ARG A 91 -10.44 15.51 -9.04
C ARG A 91 -9.98 14.21 -8.42
N PHE A 92 -9.47 13.35 -9.26
CA PHE A 92 -8.97 12.04 -8.87
C PHE A 92 -7.44 11.99 -8.93
N ALA A 93 -6.82 11.65 -7.83
CA ALA A 93 -5.39 11.39 -7.76
C ALA A 93 -5.13 9.89 -7.98
N ALA A 94 -4.32 9.57 -8.97
CA ALA A 94 -4.01 8.20 -9.39
C ALA A 94 -2.50 7.96 -9.45
N TYR A 95 -2.12 6.70 -9.36
CA TYR A 95 -0.76 6.30 -9.71
C TYR A 95 -0.58 6.26 -11.23
N PRO A 96 0.62 6.60 -11.72
CA PRO A 96 0.97 6.35 -13.12
C PRO A 96 0.87 4.85 -13.44
N PRO A 97 0.63 4.48 -14.71
CA PRO A 97 0.78 3.10 -15.16
C PRO A 97 2.14 2.53 -14.71
N HIS A 98 2.16 1.30 -14.23
CA HIS A 98 3.32 0.57 -13.68
C HIS A 98 3.79 0.99 -12.27
N SER A 99 3.14 1.98 -11.63
CA SER A 99 3.51 2.42 -10.28
C SER A 99 2.62 1.84 -9.17
N ALA A 100 1.72 0.92 -9.50
CA ALA A 100 0.84 0.25 -8.55
C ALA A 100 0.51 -1.17 -9.02
N PRO A 101 -0.03 -2.03 -8.12
CA PRO A 101 -0.45 -3.37 -8.49
C PRO A 101 -1.48 -3.38 -9.62
N PRO A 102 -1.44 -4.37 -10.54
CA PRO A 102 -2.37 -4.47 -11.67
C PRO A 102 -3.84 -4.39 -11.28
N SER A 103 -4.25 -5.07 -10.22
CA SER A 103 -5.64 -5.03 -9.73
C SER A 103 -6.04 -3.64 -9.26
N LEU A 104 -5.18 -2.92 -8.56
CA LEU A 104 -5.44 -1.54 -8.13
C LEU A 104 -5.53 -0.60 -9.35
N LEU A 105 -4.61 -0.74 -10.31
CA LEU A 105 -4.65 0.03 -11.57
C LEU A 105 -5.94 -0.24 -12.36
N ALA A 106 -6.44 -1.48 -12.36
CA ALA A 106 -7.71 -1.81 -12.99
C ALA A 106 -8.91 -1.09 -12.35
N VAL A 107 -8.91 -0.97 -11.01
CA VAL A 107 -9.93 -0.20 -10.29
C VAL A 107 -9.80 1.29 -10.60
N GLN A 108 -8.59 1.85 -10.51
CA GLN A 108 -8.33 3.25 -10.84
C GLN A 108 -8.73 3.57 -12.28
N SER A 109 -8.47 2.66 -13.23
CA SER A 109 -8.88 2.83 -14.64
C SER A 109 -10.38 2.95 -14.80
N GLN A 110 -11.18 2.22 -14.00
CA GLN A 110 -12.64 2.35 -14.00
C GLN A 110 -13.08 3.72 -13.50
N VAL A 111 -12.40 4.29 -12.51
CA VAL A 111 -12.69 5.65 -12.01
C VAL A 111 -12.25 6.71 -13.01
N ILE A 112 -11.13 6.52 -13.70
CA ILE A 112 -10.59 7.45 -14.71
C ILE A 112 -11.48 7.51 -15.96
N THR A 113 -12.13 6.41 -16.34
CA THR A 113 -12.93 6.32 -17.54
C THR A 113 -14.02 7.39 -17.59
N GLY A 114 -13.95 8.24 -18.61
CA GLY A 114 -14.91 9.34 -18.84
C GLY A 114 -14.53 10.66 -18.15
N ARG A 115 -13.44 10.72 -17.40
CA ARG A 115 -12.91 11.98 -16.83
C ARG A 115 -12.11 12.77 -17.85
N SER A 116 -12.18 14.09 -17.76
CA SER A 116 -11.32 14.98 -18.51
C SER A 116 -9.92 15.08 -17.86
N PRO A 117 -8.88 15.40 -18.65
CA PRO A 117 -7.50 15.47 -18.12
C PRO A 117 -7.30 16.45 -16.95
N ASP A 118 -8.08 17.52 -16.88
CA ASP A 118 -8.05 18.52 -15.81
C ASP A 118 -8.65 18.00 -14.48
N GLN A 119 -9.32 16.85 -14.52
CA GLN A 119 -9.81 16.14 -13.34
C GLN A 119 -8.87 15.05 -12.84
N LEU A 120 -7.69 14.89 -13.45
CA LEU A 120 -6.74 13.83 -13.12
C LEU A 120 -5.41 14.40 -12.62
N CYS A 121 -4.95 13.89 -11.48
CA CYS A 121 -3.63 14.16 -10.94
C CYS A 121 -2.85 12.83 -10.87
N PHE A 122 -1.72 12.72 -11.55
CA PHE A 122 -0.85 11.55 -11.41
C PHE A 122 0.24 11.81 -10.38
N CYS A 123 0.36 10.91 -9.41
CA CYS A 123 1.27 11.02 -8.27
C CYS A 123 2.27 9.88 -8.28
N GLU A 124 3.56 10.18 -8.34
CA GLU A 124 4.64 9.18 -8.35
C GLU A 124 4.89 8.53 -6.99
N GLY A 125 4.31 9.04 -5.91
CA GLY A 125 4.50 8.50 -4.56
C GLY A 125 3.36 8.83 -3.61
N LEU A 126 3.29 8.04 -2.54
CA LEU A 126 2.27 8.16 -1.50
C LEU A 126 2.26 9.54 -0.83
N GLU A 127 3.42 10.14 -0.58
CA GLU A 127 3.52 11.43 0.09
C GLU A 127 2.87 12.55 -0.72
N THR A 128 3.13 12.58 -2.04
CA THR A 128 2.48 13.53 -2.95
C THR A 128 0.97 13.31 -3.00
N LEU A 129 0.55 12.06 -3.09
CA LEU A 129 -0.85 11.67 -3.12
C LEU A 129 -1.56 12.13 -1.84
N TYR A 130 -1.02 11.80 -0.67
CA TYR A 130 -1.60 12.21 0.62
C TYR A 130 -1.64 13.73 0.79
N THR A 131 -0.62 14.46 0.33
CA THR A 131 -0.62 15.93 0.37
C THR A 131 -1.79 16.53 -0.43
N LEU A 132 -2.08 16.00 -1.62
CA LEU A 132 -3.23 16.43 -2.42
C LEU A 132 -4.56 16.09 -1.77
N ILE A 133 -4.66 14.93 -1.13
CA ILE A 133 -5.88 14.50 -0.43
C ILE A 133 -6.13 15.37 0.81
N GLU A 134 -5.14 15.51 1.69
CA GLU A 134 -5.22 16.29 2.92
C GLU A 134 -5.59 17.75 2.66
N SER A 135 -5.03 18.32 1.58
CA SER A 135 -5.35 19.69 1.16
C SER A 135 -6.71 19.83 0.42
N GLY A 136 -7.47 18.75 0.27
CA GLY A 136 -8.78 18.76 -0.36
C GLY A 136 -8.78 18.95 -1.87
N PHE A 137 -7.61 18.83 -2.54
CA PHE A 137 -7.53 18.98 -4.00
C PHE A 137 -8.06 17.80 -4.78
N ALA A 138 -8.02 16.59 -4.19
CA ALA A 138 -8.43 15.36 -4.87
C ALA A 138 -8.88 14.30 -3.88
N PHE A 139 -9.49 13.23 -4.38
CA PHE A 139 -9.62 11.95 -3.70
C PHE A 139 -8.81 10.88 -4.45
N ALA A 140 -8.54 9.75 -3.81
CA ALA A 140 -7.81 8.65 -4.43
C ALA A 140 -8.40 7.29 -4.07
N VAL A 141 -8.03 6.28 -4.86
CA VAL A 141 -8.28 4.86 -4.56
C VAL A 141 -6.93 4.17 -4.37
N ILE A 142 -6.75 3.56 -3.21
CA ILE A 142 -5.50 2.90 -2.81
C ILE A 142 -5.79 1.56 -2.14
N ALA A 143 -4.73 0.76 -1.95
CA ALA A 143 -4.78 -0.33 -0.98
C ALA A 143 -4.61 0.26 0.43
N ASP A 144 -5.48 -0.12 1.36
CA ASP A 144 -5.41 0.36 2.73
C ASP A 144 -4.22 -0.28 3.46
N LEU A 145 -3.16 0.48 3.67
CA LEU A 145 -2.00 0.04 4.42
C LEU A 145 -2.15 0.40 5.90
N PRO A 146 -1.87 -0.54 6.84
CA PRO A 146 -1.93 -0.25 8.25
C PRO A 146 -1.00 0.91 8.58
N GLN A 147 -1.43 1.83 9.44
CA GLN A 147 -0.67 3.01 9.89
C GLN A 147 -0.60 4.20 8.91
N LEU A 148 -1.30 4.16 7.78
CA LEU A 148 -1.49 5.33 6.93
C LEU A 148 -2.71 6.17 7.32
N HIS A 149 -3.25 5.97 8.53
CA HIS A 149 -4.32 6.81 9.05
C HIS A 149 -3.77 8.19 9.44
N ILE A 150 -4.02 9.15 8.59
CA ILE A 150 -3.61 10.55 8.78
C ILE A 150 -4.85 11.31 9.30
N PRO A 151 -4.72 12.08 10.40
CA PRO A 151 -5.81 12.95 10.85
C PRO A 151 -6.28 13.86 9.71
N GLY A 152 -7.57 14.06 9.57
CA GLY A 152 -8.16 14.87 8.49
C GLY A 152 -8.42 14.12 7.18
N ILE A 153 -8.06 12.81 7.11
CA ILE A 153 -8.33 11.96 5.95
C ILE A 153 -9.31 10.85 6.34
N GLN A 154 -10.40 10.74 5.60
CA GLN A 154 -11.36 9.65 5.68
C GLN A 154 -10.94 8.50 4.77
N THR A 155 -11.11 7.27 5.29
CA THR A 155 -10.91 6.03 4.55
C THR A 155 -12.25 5.32 4.39
N ILE A 156 -12.71 5.12 3.15
CA ILE A 156 -14.02 4.61 2.83
C ILE A 156 -13.88 3.31 2.03
N PRO A 157 -14.48 2.21 2.49
CA PRO A 157 -14.37 0.91 1.83
C PRO A 157 -14.96 0.88 0.42
N LEU A 158 -14.35 0.04 -0.44
CA LEU A 158 -14.84 -0.36 -1.76
C LEU A 158 -15.11 -1.88 -1.74
N PRO A 159 -16.22 -2.35 -1.15
CA PRO A 159 -16.45 -3.77 -0.86
C PRO A 159 -16.64 -4.64 -2.11
N GLU A 160 -16.89 -4.06 -3.26
CA GLU A 160 -17.02 -4.78 -4.54
C GLU A 160 -15.68 -5.35 -5.05
N PHE A 161 -14.54 -4.94 -4.47
CA PHE A 161 -13.23 -5.38 -4.90
C PHE A 161 -12.57 -6.30 -3.86
N SER A 162 -11.93 -7.35 -4.35
CA SER A 162 -11.16 -8.26 -3.50
C SER A 162 -9.95 -7.55 -2.89
N PRO A 163 -9.61 -7.87 -1.63
CA PRO A 163 -8.39 -7.38 -1.01
C PRO A 163 -7.14 -7.80 -1.77
N LEU A 164 -6.09 -7.00 -1.67
CA LEU A 164 -4.78 -7.29 -2.24
C LEU A 164 -3.87 -7.94 -1.21
N SER A 165 -3.15 -8.99 -1.62
CA SER A 165 -2.12 -9.61 -0.79
C SER A 165 -0.90 -8.70 -0.71
N TYR A 166 -0.63 -8.13 0.48
CA TYR A 166 0.52 -7.27 0.77
C TYR A 166 1.55 -8.03 1.60
N GLY A 167 2.81 -7.91 1.26
CA GLY A 167 3.85 -8.69 1.90
C GLY A 167 5.26 -8.19 1.61
N ILE A 168 6.20 -9.11 1.82
CA ILE A 168 7.63 -8.89 1.57
C ILE A 168 8.15 -9.88 0.55
N SER A 169 9.07 -9.41 -0.29
CA SER A 169 9.82 -10.24 -1.21
C SER A 169 11.33 -10.17 -0.94
N TYR A 170 12.01 -11.30 -1.06
CA TYR A 170 13.45 -11.42 -0.93
C TYR A 170 13.99 -12.50 -1.87
N ARG A 171 15.31 -12.49 -2.14
CA ARG A 171 15.91 -13.44 -3.10
C ARG A 171 15.80 -14.89 -2.62
N MET A 172 15.53 -15.78 -3.55
CA MET A 172 15.53 -17.20 -3.30
C MET A 172 16.94 -17.68 -2.88
N GLY A 173 16.99 -18.54 -1.85
CA GLY A 173 18.26 -19.06 -1.33
C GLY A 173 19.03 -18.10 -0.40
N GLU A 174 18.46 -16.95 -0.07
CA GLU A 174 19.07 -16.02 0.88
C GLU A 174 19.11 -16.63 2.29
N ALA A 175 20.32 -16.88 2.79
CA ALA A 175 20.56 -17.55 4.08
C ALA A 175 20.88 -16.56 5.23
N ASN A 176 20.70 -15.27 5.02
CA ASN A 176 21.03 -14.22 5.98
C ASN A 176 20.21 -14.35 7.28
N PRO A 177 20.85 -14.56 8.46
CA PRO A 177 20.13 -14.68 9.74
C PRO A 177 19.36 -13.41 10.12
N VAL A 178 19.88 -12.23 9.78
CA VAL A 178 19.20 -10.96 10.03
C VAL A 178 17.89 -10.89 9.23
N LEU A 179 17.93 -11.28 7.95
CA LEU A 179 16.73 -11.31 7.12
C LEU A 179 15.68 -12.27 7.67
N ARG A 180 16.07 -13.46 8.15
CA ARG A 180 15.13 -14.41 8.77
C ARG A 180 14.46 -13.82 10.01
N ARG A 181 15.22 -13.12 10.86
CA ARG A 181 14.66 -12.46 12.05
C ARG A 181 13.77 -11.29 11.67
N PHE A 182 14.17 -10.49 10.68
CA PHE A 182 13.32 -9.44 10.11
C PHE A 182 11.97 -9.99 9.65
N CYS A 183 11.96 -11.04 8.84
CA CYS A 183 10.72 -11.67 8.37
C CYS A 183 9.83 -12.14 9.54
N ALA A 184 10.42 -12.80 10.55
CA ALA A 184 9.68 -13.28 11.71
C ALA A 184 9.07 -12.14 12.53
N HIS A 185 9.80 -11.04 12.73
CA HIS A 185 9.28 -9.85 13.42
C HIS A 185 8.17 -9.17 12.63
N MET A 186 8.31 -9.07 11.29
CA MET A 186 7.26 -8.53 10.43
C MET A 186 5.98 -9.37 10.50
N GLU A 187 6.08 -10.69 10.40
CA GLU A 187 4.93 -11.60 10.53
C GLU A 187 4.23 -11.42 11.88
N ALA A 188 4.99 -11.44 12.98
CA ALA A 188 4.45 -11.23 14.33
C ALA A 188 3.78 -9.85 14.50
N PHE A 189 4.40 -8.81 13.94
CA PHE A 189 3.85 -7.46 13.97
C PHE A 189 2.49 -7.39 13.26
N PHE A 190 2.40 -7.90 12.05
CA PHE A 190 1.16 -7.89 11.28
C PHE A 190 0.08 -8.79 11.90
N GLN A 191 0.42 -9.95 12.46
CA GLN A 191 -0.53 -10.80 13.20
C GLN A 191 -1.15 -10.07 14.39
N THR A 192 -0.35 -9.27 15.11
CA THR A 192 -0.82 -8.53 16.29
C THR A 192 -1.65 -7.29 15.91
N HIS A 193 -1.35 -6.67 14.78
CA HIS A 193 -1.96 -5.41 14.33
C HIS A 193 -3.01 -5.60 13.23
N SER A 194 -3.30 -6.85 12.82
CA SER A 194 -4.34 -7.18 11.82
C SER A 194 -5.78 -6.84 12.25
N LYS A 195 -6.00 -6.46 13.50
CA LYS A 195 -7.34 -6.24 14.08
C LYS A 195 -7.92 -4.83 13.85
N VAL A 196 -7.39 -4.04 12.94
CA VAL A 196 -7.91 -2.68 12.69
C VAL A 196 -9.14 -2.66 11.75
N PHE A 197 -9.45 -3.78 11.08
CA PHE A 197 -10.73 -3.94 10.39
C PHE A 197 -11.46 -5.20 10.88
N PRO A 198 -12.76 -5.11 11.24
CA PRO A 198 -13.53 -6.28 11.60
C PRO A 198 -13.59 -7.25 10.39
N PRO A 199 -13.51 -8.58 10.64
CA PRO A 199 -13.57 -9.58 9.58
C PRO A 199 -14.98 -9.82 9.00
N ASP A 200 -15.95 -8.97 9.29
CA ASP A 200 -17.34 -9.15 8.92
C ASP A 200 -17.81 -8.14 7.86
N ALA A 201 -17.21 -8.20 6.66
CA ALA A 201 -17.94 -7.81 5.47
C ALA A 201 -18.60 -9.07 4.88
N PRO A 202 -19.93 -9.14 4.68
CA PRO A 202 -20.58 -10.33 4.15
C PRO A 202 -20.05 -10.61 2.73
N SER A 203 -19.60 -11.85 2.53
CA SER A 203 -19.32 -12.38 1.17
C SER A 203 -20.55 -12.16 0.29
N PRO A 204 -20.38 -11.59 -0.92
CA PRO A 204 -21.46 -11.60 -1.88
C PRO A 204 -21.76 -13.05 -2.30
N LEU A 205 -23.03 -13.46 -2.15
CA LEU A 205 -23.60 -14.66 -2.74
C LEU A 205 -23.69 -14.54 -4.24
#